data_a8d4356b50ab2fc5ad97c779ffbb3f2e
#
_entry.id   a8d4356b50ab2fc5ad97c779ffbb3f2e
#
_cell.length_a   1.000
_cell.length_b   1.000
_cell.length_c   1.000
_cell.angle_alpha   90.00
_cell.angle_beta   90.00
_cell.angle_gamma   90.00
#
_symmetry.space_group_name_H-M   'P 1'
#
loop_
_entity.id
_entity.type
_entity.pdbx_description
1 polymer ?
#
loop_
_entity_poly.entity_id
_entity_poly.type
_entity_poly.pdbx_seq_one_letter_code
_entity_poly.pdbx_strand_id
1 'polypeptide(L)'
;TGVMNRKELEARNEVKWEMYTKKIQIEARVLGDLVMNHVVPVAIEYQTKLIDNAYKMKSLFDADEAKTLSAENIAIIKQIAEHTGYIKEHVDAMVEARKVANKIEDQREKAIAYHDTIAPMLEQIRYHIDKLELIVDDQMWTLPKYRELLFVR
;
A
#
# COMPACT_ATOMS: atom_id res chain seq x y z
N THR A 1 -46.69 5.13 -13.78
CA THR A 1 -46.01 4.00 -13.15
C THR A 1 -44.55 4.19 -12.82
N GLY A 2 -43.94 5.27 -13.19
CA GLY A 2 -42.55 5.54 -12.86
C GLY A 2 -41.53 4.62 -13.52
N VAL A 3 -41.90 3.95 -14.58
CA VAL A 3 -40.94 3.11 -15.33
C VAL A 3 -40.02 4.04 -16.12
N MET A 4 -38.72 3.91 -15.86
CA MET A 4 -37.75 4.65 -16.64
C MET A 4 -37.67 4.13 -18.06
N ASN A 5 -37.53 5.06 -19.01
CA ASN A 5 -37.26 4.64 -20.37
C ASN A 5 -35.81 4.14 -20.48
N ARG A 6 -35.48 3.50 -21.59
CA ARG A 6 -34.17 2.91 -21.84
C ARG A 6 -33.04 3.94 -21.71
N LYS A 7 -33.23 5.16 -22.20
CA LYS A 7 -32.22 6.22 -22.15
C LYS A 7 -31.92 6.65 -20.72
N GLU A 8 -32.95 6.75 -19.88
CA GLU A 8 -32.79 7.10 -18.45
C GLU A 8 -32.04 6.00 -17.70
N LEU A 9 -32.33 4.74 -17.98
CA LEU A 9 -31.64 3.61 -17.40
C LEU A 9 -30.17 3.57 -17.81
N GLU A 10 -29.89 3.78 -19.09
CA GLU A 10 -28.50 3.85 -19.62
C GLU A 10 -27.74 5.01 -18.98
N ALA A 11 -28.35 6.18 -18.88
CA ALA A 11 -27.74 7.35 -18.23
C ALA A 11 -27.41 7.09 -16.74
N ARG A 12 -28.28 6.42 -16.00
CA ARG A 12 -28.04 6.05 -14.61
C ARG A 12 -26.88 5.05 -14.48
N ASN A 13 -26.79 4.09 -15.38
CA ASN A 13 -25.69 3.12 -15.39
C ASN A 13 -24.36 3.80 -15.68
N GLU A 14 -24.31 4.73 -16.63
CA GLU A 14 -23.11 5.50 -16.93
C GLU A 14 -22.63 6.31 -15.72
N VAL A 15 -23.54 6.96 -15.00
CA VAL A 15 -23.23 7.69 -13.77
C VAL A 15 -22.65 6.75 -12.71
N LYS A 16 -23.20 5.56 -12.54
CA LYS A 16 -22.68 4.56 -11.59
C LYS A 16 -21.26 4.11 -11.94
N TRP A 17 -20.99 3.84 -13.22
CA TRP A 17 -19.66 3.46 -13.66
C TRP A 17 -18.65 4.59 -13.47
N GLU A 18 -19.04 5.80 -13.81
CA GLU A 18 -18.20 6.98 -13.60
C GLU A 18 -17.88 7.21 -12.12
N MET A 19 -18.87 7.07 -11.24
CA MET A 19 -18.69 7.19 -9.80
C MET A 19 -17.77 6.12 -9.26
N TYR A 20 -17.92 4.88 -9.69
CA TYR A 20 -17.03 3.78 -9.31
C TYR A 20 -15.58 4.06 -9.73
N THR A 21 -15.38 4.46 -10.97
CA THR A 21 -14.05 4.81 -11.51
C THR A 21 -13.41 5.92 -10.69
N LYS A 22 -14.14 6.99 -10.41
CA LYS A 22 -13.65 8.12 -9.59
C LYS A 22 -13.28 7.68 -8.17
N LYS A 23 -14.09 6.83 -7.57
CA LYS A 23 -13.81 6.29 -6.24
C LYS A 23 -12.46 5.55 -6.22
N ILE A 24 -12.24 4.65 -7.15
CA ILE A 24 -10.99 3.88 -7.23
C ILE A 24 -9.81 4.79 -7.59
N GLN A 25 -10.00 5.79 -8.45
CA GLN A 25 -8.96 6.79 -8.77
C GLN A 25 -8.51 7.53 -7.51
N ILE A 26 -9.45 8.00 -6.71
CA ILE A 26 -9.14 8.71 -5.46
C ILE A 26 -8.42 7.78 -4.48
N GLU A 27 -8.92 6.58 -4.26
CA GLU A 27 -8.28 5.60 -3.38
C GLU A 27 -6.85 5.30 -3.83
N ALA A 28 -6.62 5.11 -5.12
CA ALA A 28 -5.30 4.83 -5.66
C ALA A 28 -4.32 5.99 -5.46
N ARG A 29 -4.77 7.21 -5.69
CA ARG A 29 -3.93 8.41 -5.49
C ARG A 29 -3.58 8.62 -4.02
N VAL A 30 -4.57 8.50 -3.14
CA VAL A 30 -4.38 8.66 -1.69
C VAL A 30 -3.46 7.57 -1.16
N LEU A 31 -3.69 6.33 -1.53
CA LEU A 31 -2.85 5.22 -1.10
C LEU A 31 -1.41 5.36 -1.59
N GLY A 32 -1.22 5.71 -2.86
CA GLY A 32 0.10 5.96 -3.43
C GLY A 32 0.86 7.06 -2.70
N ASP A 33 0.19 8.17 -2.38
CA ASP A 33 0.77 9.28 -1.64
C ASP A 33 1.15 8.88 -0.20
N LEU A 34 0.23 8.24 0.52
CA LEU A 34 0.47 7.76 1.88
C LEU A 34 1.66 6.79 1.94
N VAL A 35 1.71 5.88 1.01
CA VAL A 35 2.76 4.86 0.96
C VAL A 35 4.12 5.47 0.70
N MET A 36 4.23 6.32 -0.31
CA MET A 36 5.53 6.86 -0.72
C MET A 36 6.03 7.95 0.21
N ASN A 37 5.15 8.70 0.86
CA ASN A 37 5.53 9.84 1.69
C ASN A 37 5.52 9.54 3.20
N HIS A 38 4.85 8.46 3.63
CA HIS A 38 4.75 8.14 5.06
C HIS A 38 5.21 6.72 5.38
N VAL A 39 4.64 5.70 4.73
CA VAL A 39 4.89 4.30 5.08
C VAL A 39 6.31 3.87 4.74
N VAL A 40 6.73 4.07 3.50
CA VAL A 40 8.08 3.66 3.05
C VAL A 40 9.20 4.42 3.78
N PRO A 41 9.13 5.74 3.94
CA PRO A 41 10.15 6.47 4.69
C PRO A 41 10.30 6.01 6.14
N VAL A 42 9.20 5.78 6.83
CA VAL A 42 9.21 5.29 8.23
C VAL A 42 9.78 3.88 8.33
N ALA A 43 9.40 3.00 7.40
CA ALA A 43 9.93 1.64 7.36
C ALA A 43 11.45 1.63 7.14
N ILE A 44 11.95 2.48 6.25
CA ILE A 44 13.39 2.63 5.99
C ILE A 44 14.11 3.19 7.22
N GLU A 45 13.53 4.17 7.89
CA GLU A 45 14.10 4.75 9.11
C GLU A 45 14.23 3.70 10.22
N TYR A 46 13.19 2.92 10.44
CA TYR A 46 13.24 1.82 11.40
C TYR A 46 14.25 0.76 11.00
N GLN A 47 14.31 0.40 9.72
CA GLN A 47 15.32 -0.52 9.19
C GLN A 47 16.74 -0.02 9.49
N THR A 48 16.98 1.27 9.31
CA THR A 48 18.28 1.89 9.62
C THR A 48 18.64 1.72 11.09
N LYS A 49 17.70 1.90 12.01
CA LYS A 49 17.93 1.64 13.44
C LYS A 49 18.31 0.19 13.72
N LEU A 50 17.65 -0.76 13.06
CA LEU A 50 17.97 -2.18 13.21
C LEU A 50 19.35 -2.53 12.64
N ILE A 51 19.70 -1.93 11.50
CA ILE A 51 21.02 -2.11 10.87
C ILE A 51 22.12 -1.55 11.77
N ASP A 52 21.94 -0.35 12.31
CA ASP A 52 22.90 0.24 13.24
C ASP A 52 23.10 -0.63 14.48
N ASN A 53 22.02 -1.17 15.01
CA ASN A 53 22.08 -2.08 16.15
C ASN A 53 22.89 -3.35 15.81
N ALA A 54 22.58 -4.00 14.70
CA ALA A 54 23.29 -5.20 14.26
C ALA A 54 24.77 -4.93 13.99
N TYR A 55 25.09 -3.78 13.40
CA TYR A 55 26.46 -3.37 13.12
C TYR A 55 27.27 -3.11 14.41
N LYS A 56 26.65 -2.45 15.38
CA LYS A 56 27.27 -2.19 16.69
C LYS A 56 27.49 -3.47 17.48
N MET A 57 26.60 -4.45 17.36
CA MET A 57 26.80 -5.78 17.96
C MET A 57 28.04 -6.47 17.43
N LYS A 58 28.32 -6.33 16.14
CA LYS A 58 29.58 -6.85 15.55
C LYS A 58 30.84 -6.25 16.16
N SER A 59 30.77 -5.00 16.57
CA SER A 59 31.89 -4.31 17.19
C SER A 59 32.09 -4.71 18.65
N LEU A 60 31.03 -5.13 19.32
CA LEU A 60 31.03 -5.43 20.75
C LEU A 60 31.30 -6.91 21.06
N PHE A 61 30.83 -7.81 20.25
CA PHE A 61 30.92 -9.26 20.42
C PHE A 61 31.81 -9.91 19.36
N ASP A 62 32.23 -11.15 19.59
CA ASP A 62 32.92 -11.92 18.55
C ASP A 62 31.96 -12.23 17.39
N ALA A 63 32.51 -12.73 16.28
CA ALA A 63 31.75 -12.94 15.04
C ALA A 63 30.57 -13.91 15.23
N ASP A 64 30.77 -14.99 15.99
CA ASP A 64 29.75 -16.02 16.21
C ASP A 64 28.64 -15.53 17.14
N GLU A 65 29.01 -14.88 18.24
CA GLU A 65 28.03 -14.27 19.16
C GLU A 65 27.23 -13.17 18.47
N ALA A 66 27.88 -12.28 17.74
CA ALA A 66 27.25 -11.19 17.02
C ALA A 66 26.22 -11.73 16.01
N LYS A 67 26.57 -12.79 15.29
CA LYS A 67 25.69 -13.46 14.34
C LYS A 67 24.44 -14.04 15.02
N THR A 68 24.62 -14.69 16.15
CA THR A 68 23.52 -15.30 16.90
C THR A 68 22.60 -14.25 17.49
N LEU A 69 23.15 -13.21 18.14
CA LEU A 69 22.40 -12.17 18.82
C LEU A 69 21.66 -11.23 17.86
N SER A 70 22.19 -11.01 16.66
CA SER A 70 21.58 -10.12 15.64
C SER A 70 20.68 -10.85 14.65
N ALA A 71 20.55 -12.17 14.74
CA ALA A 71 19.82 -12.97 13.75
C ALA A 71 18.37 -12.52 13.55
N GLU A 72 17.63 -12.24 14.61
CA GLU A 72 16.25 -11.77 14.52
C GLU A 72 16.15 -10.38 13.90
N ASN A 73 17.02 -9.46 14.29
CA ASN A 73 17.06 -8.12 13.70
C ASN A 73 17.36 -8.17 12.20
N ILE A 74 18.29 -9.03 11.80
CA ILE A 74 18.60 -9.24 10.37
C ILE A 74 17.40 -9.81 9.61
N ALA A 75 16.64 -10.72 10.22
CA ALA A 75 15.42 -11.26 9.62
C ALA A 75 14.38 -10.15 9.40
N ILE A 76 14.19 -9.26 10.37
CA ILE A 76 13.27 -8.11 10.25
C ILE A 76 13.75 -7.13 9.18
N ILE A 77 15.06 -6.84 9.13
CA ILE A 77 15.65 -5.98 8.09
C ILE A 77 15.33 -6.51 6.69
N LYS A 78 15.44 -7.82 6.48
CA LYS A 78 15.10 -8.47 5.21
C LYS A 78 13.61 -8.34 4.90
N GLN A 79 12.74 -8.59 5.87
CA GLN A 79 11.30 -8.46 5.70
C GLN A 79 10.91 -7.03 5.31
N ILE A 80 11.48 -6.03 5.95
CA ILE A 80 11.24 -4.62 5.60
C ILE A 80 11.66 -4.34 4.17
N ALA A 81 12.84 -4.82 3.76
CA ALA A 81 13.33 -4.63 2.39
C ALA A 81 12.40 -5.29 1.36
N GLU A 82 11.93 -6.49 1.62
CA GLU A 82 11.01 -7.21 0.74
C GLU A 82 9.66 -6.48 0.61
N HIS A 83 9.05 -6.09 1.72
CA HIS A 83 7.77 -5.39 1.70
C HIS A 83 7.87 -4.01 1.05
N THR A 84 8.90 -3.23 1.37
CA THR A 84 9.08 -1.90 0.77
C THR A 84 9.40 -1.99 -0.71
N GLY A 85 10.19 -2.95 -1.14
CA GLY A 85 10.48 -3.21 -2.55
C GLY A 85 9.22 -3.57 -3.33
N TYR A 86 8.42 -4.50 -2.80
CA TYR A 86 7.14 -4.90 -3.39
C TYR A 86 6.18 -3.72 -3.52
N ILE A 87 6.04 -2.93 -2.45
CA ILE A 87 5.15 -1.76 -2.43
C ILE A 87 5.55 -0.75 -3.51
N LYS A 88 6.83 -0.39 -3.59
CA LYS A 88 7.32 0.57 -4.60
C LYS A 88 7.03 0.09 -6.02
N GLU A 89 7.35 -1.16 -6.31
CA GLU A 89 7.10 -1.77 -7.62
C GLU A 89 5.62 -1.74 -7.99
N HIS A 90 4.76 -2.10 -7.03
CA HIS A 90 3.31 -2.16 -7.27
C HIS A 90 2.65 -0.79 -7.34
N VAL A 91 3.15 0.20 -6.62
CA VAL A 91 2.70 1.59 -6.77
C VAL A 91 3.04 2.11 -8.17
N ASP A 92 4.24 1.87 -8.66
CA ASP A 92 4.64 2.27 -10.01
C ASP A 92 3.78 1.56 -11.07
N ALA A 93 3.57 0.25 -10.93
CA ALA A 93 2.71 -0.52 -11.82
C ALA A 93 1.25 -0.01 -11.79
N MET A 94 0.75 0.35 -10.62
CA MET A 94 -0.59 0.92 -10.47
C MET A 94 -0.72 2.27 -11.18
N VAL A 95 0.28 3.13 -11.08
CA VAL A 95 0.30 4.43 -11.78
C VAL A 95 0.23 4.21 -13.29
N GLU A 96 1.02 3.30 -13.82
CA GLU A 96 1.00 2.98 -15.26
C GLU A 96 -0.33 2.35 -15.70
N ALA A 97 -0.88 1.43 -14.91
CA ALA A 97 -2.19 0.84 -15.19
C ALA A 97 -3.31 1.89 -15.23
N ARG A 98 -3.25 2.87 -14.33
CA ARG A 98 -4.20 4.00 -14.32
C ARG A 98 -4.07 4.86 -15.58
N LYS A 99 -2.86 5.14 -16.04
CA LYS A 99 -2.64 5.89 -17.27
C LYS A 99 -3.26 5.18 -18.47
N VAL A 100 -3.13 3.87 -18.55
CA VAL A 100 -3.74 3.06 -19.59
C VAL A 100 -5.26 3.08 -19.48
N ALA A 101 -5.80 2.83 -18.30
CA ALA A 101 -7.25 2.82 -18.08
C ALA A 101 -7.91 4.18 -18.36
N ASN A 102 -7.23 5.26 -18.05
CA ASN A 102 -7.74 6.62 -18.26
C ASN A 102 -7.88 7.00 -19.74
N LYS A 103 -7.21 6.28 -20.65
CA LYS A 103 -7.35 6.47 -22.09
C LYS A 103 -8.60 5.83 -22.67
N ILE A 104 -9.25 4.96 -21.92
CA ILE A 104 -10.49 4.30 -22.35
C ILE A 104 -11.62 5.34 -22.33
N GLU A 105 -12.31 5.52 -23.44
CA GLU A 105 -13.38 6.51 -23.55
C GLU A 105 -14.72 6.00 -23.02
N ASP A 106 -15.03 4.73 -23.27
CA ASP A 106 -16.28 4.13 -22.79
C ASP A 106 -16.26 3.97 -21.27
N GLN A 107 -17.27 4.52 -20.60
CA GLN A 107 -17.33 4.54 -19.14
C GLN A 107 -17.43 3.15 -18.51
N ARG A 108 -18.18 2.27 -19.16
CA ARG A 108 -18.32 0.89 -18.68
C ARG A 108 -17.00 0.13 -18.78
N GLU A 109 -16.33 0.21 -19.92
CA GLU A 109 -15.06 -0.47 -20.14
C GLU A 109 -13.97 0.09 -19.22
N LYS A 110 -13.97 1.41 -19.00
CA LYS A 110 -13.06 2.06 -18.05
C LYS A 110 -13.31 1.53 -16.64
N ALA A 111 -14.56 1.45 -16.19
CA ALA A 111 -14.91 0.91 -14.88
C ALA A 111 -14.48 -0.54 -14.71
N ILE A 112 -14.64 -1.36 -15.74
CA ILE A 112 -14.18 -2.76 -15.76
C ILE A 112 -12.66 -2.83 -15.63
N ALA A 113 -11.92 -1.99 -16.38
CA ALA A 113 -10.47 -1.93 -16.29
C ALA A 113 -9.99 -1.55 -14.89
N TYR A 114 -10.63 -0.58 -14.26
CA TYR A 114 -10.33 -0.22 -12.86
C TYR A 114 -10.64 -1.35 -11.88
N HIS A 115 -11.76 -2.01 -12.05
CA HIS A 115 -12.16 -3.15 -11.21
C HIS A 115 -11.21 -4.34 -11.37
N ASP A 116 -10.84 -4.69 -12.58
CA ASP A 116 -10.08 -5.90 -12.88
C ASP A 116 -8.57 -5.72 -12.66
N THR A 117 -8.06 -4.50 -12.80
CA THR A 117 -6.62 -4.23 -12.78
C THR A 117 -6.19 -3.41 -11.57
N ILE A 118 -6.79 -2.25 -11.35
CA ILE A 118 -6.35 -1.31 -10.32
C ILE A 118 -6.81 -1.73 -8.92
N ALA A 119 -8.07 -2.11 -8.76
CA ALA A 119 -8.60 -2.50 -7.44
C ALA A 119 -7.82 -3.68 -6.81
N PRO A 120 -7.46 -4.76 -7.55
CA PRO A 120 -6.61 -5.80 -6.99
C PRO A 120 -5.21 -5.31 -6.58
N MET A 121 -4.63 -4.37 -7.30
CA MET A 121 -3.33 -3.78 -6.95
C MET A 121 -3.41 -3.02 -5.62
N LEU A 122 -4.49 -2.29 -5.39
CA LEU A 122 -4.73 -1.62 -4.10
C LEU A 122 -4.74 -2.61 -2.94
N GLU A 123 -5.43 -3.74 -3.08
CA GLU A 123 -5.49 -4.76 -2.05
C GLU A 123 -4.13 -5.39 -1.77
N GLN A 124 -3.34 -5.64 -2.80
CA GLN A 124 -1.99 -6.19 -2.66
C GLN A 124 -1.06 -5.20 -1.95
N ILE A 125 -1.13 -3.93 -2.30
CA ILE A 125 -0.34 -2.88 -1.63
C ILE A 125 -0.74 -2.78 -0.16
N ARG A 126 -2.02 -2.78 0.16
CA ARG A 126 -2.53 -2.76 1.54
C ARG A 126 -2.02 -3.94 2.36
N TYR A 127 -2.01 -5.13 1.77
CA TYR A 127 -1.48 -6.32 2.44
C TYR A 127 -0.06 -6.11 2.94
N HIS A 128 0.81 -5.55 2.11
CA HIS A 128 2.20 -5.29 2.48
C HIS A 128 2.35 -4.13 3.46
N ILE A 129 1.49 -3.11 3.39
CA ILE A 129 1.42 -2.04 4.38
C ILE A 129 1.05 -2.61 5.75
N ASP A 130 0.06 -3.48 5.81
CA ASP A 130 -0.38 -4.13 7.05
C ASP A 130 0.75 -4.96 7.68
N LYS A 131 1.55 -5.63 6.86
CA LYS A 131 2.72 -6.35 7.34
C LYS A 131 3.79 -5.43 7.93
N LEU A 132 4.05 -4.30 7.29
CA LEU A 132 4.97 -3.28 7.82
C LEU A 132 4.44 -2.66 9.11
N GLU A 133 3.13 -2.42 9.20
CA GLU A 133 2.48 -1.89 10.40
C GLU A 133 2.76 -2.77 11.64
N LEU A 134 2.78 -4.09 11.45
CA LEU A 134 3.06 -5.04 12.53
C LEU A 134 4.53 -5.06 12.94
N ILE A 135 5.43 -4.70 12.07
CA ILE A 135 6.88 -4.79 12.27
C ILE A 135 7.47 -3.48 12.79
N VAL A 136 7.05 -2.34 12.23
CA VAL A 136 7.63 -1.03 12.54
C VAL A 136 7.24 -0.55 13.94
N ASP A 137 8.17 0.12 14.63
CA ASP A 137 7.96 0.71 15.94
C ASP A 137 6.72 1.63 15.95
N ASP A 138 5.86 1.42 16.91
CA ASP A 138 4.62 2.19 17.09
C ASP A 138 4.86 3.69 17.21
N GLN A 139 5.93 4.08 17.88
CA GLN A 139 6.25 5.50 18.10
C GLN A 139 6.76 6.18 16.83
N MET A 140 7.35 5.41 15.93
CA MET A 140 7.82 5.93 14.63
C MET A 140 6.72 5.99 13.58
N TRP A 141 5.69 5.14 13.73
CA TRP A 141 4.58 5.05 12.79
C TRP A 141 3.66 6.25 12.91
N THR A 142 3.65 7.12 11.89
CA THR A 142 2.93 8.40 11.90
C THR A 142 1.44 8.29 11.62
N LEU A 143 0.99 7.15 11.09
CA LEU A 143 -0.41 6.88 10.78
C LEU A 143 -1.04 6.05 11.90
N PRO A 144 -2.38 6.15 12.11
CA PRO A 144 -3.06 5.26 13.05
C PRO A 144 -2.89 3.80 12.63
N LYS A 145 -2.46 2.95 13.55
CA LYS A 145 -2.43 1.51 13.32
C LYS A 145 -3.82 0.91 13.49
N TYR A 146 -4.07 -0.22 12.84
CA TYR A 146 -5.36 -0.89 12.91
C TYR A 146 -5.83 -1.14 14.35
N ARG A 147 -4.93 -1.58 15.23
CA ARG A 147 -5.27 -1.81 16.64
C ARG A 147 -5.69 -0.53 17.36
N GLU A 148 -5.12 0.60 17.01
CA GLU A 148 -5.50 1.91 17.59
C GLU A 148 -6.91 2.29 17.19
N LEU A 149 -7.30 1.99 15.95
CA LEU A 149 -8.64 2.25 15.44
C LEU A 149 -9.71 1.40 16.15
N LEU A 150 -9.34 0.21 16.65
CA LEU A 150 -10.26 -0.65 17.39
C LEU A 150 -10.70 -0.06 18.73
N PHE A 151 -9.92 0.85 19.31
CA PHE A 151 -10.17 1.47 20.61
C PHE A 151 -10.64 2.91 20.52
N VAL A 152 -10.84 3.43 19.31
CA VAL A 152 -11.42 4.77 19.11
C VAL A 152 -12.94 4.69 19.33
N ARG A 153 -13.45 5.50 20.22
CA ARG A 153 -14.88 5.58 20.55
C ARG A 153 -15.50 6.90 20.07
#